data_c745f186a50e2075f4921627547b6335
#
_entry.id   c745f186a50e2075f4921627547b6335
#
_cell.length_a   1.000
_cell.length_b   1.000
_cell.length_c   1.000
_cell.angle_alpha   90.00
_cell.angle_beta   90.00
_cell.angle_gamma   90.00
#
_symmetry.space_group_name_H-M   'P 1'
#
loop_
_entity.id
_entity.type
_entity.pdbx_description
1 polymer ?
#
loop_
_entity_poly.entity_id
_entity_poly.type
_entity_poly.pdbx_seq_one_letter_code
_entity_poly.pdbx_strand_id
1 'polypeptide(L)'
;MDPELLLENLDPEQRLAAESLVGPTCILAGAGTGKTTTVTHRIAYGIATGFYAANRVLALTYTNRAAGELRARLRQLGVGAVSVKTFHAAALSQLEFFWPQFAGVPAPAVLQSKARMISEVADSVKIRLDAGAVRDFAAEIEWRKYSMLSLEQYAEVVSSRPKVAGLSPSKNVELQAAYEEAKVKAQKIDWEDVLVLTLGLLRAEPRALAHVHQQYRFFTVDEYQDISPLQHALLDTWLGNHSDICVVGDPNQTIYSFTGATSEFLQNFGSRYEGSVEVQLTRNYRSTQQIVNFANRLTQDSSAVEPLVSQGEPGLAPRTLSFATVADECAGVAQAIRVKLDQGVKPSDIAVLYRVNGQSEAIENALAHAGIDYQVRGGERFFNRPEVQNAIRAIRAQAVAPIDKSLFEAVSDICRSLGWQAQQPQEHGSAREKWESLNSLLAITEELPAGSTVMDFAKELEERQRSQHEPIKAAVTLSTIHAAKGLEWPYVFVVGLTEGYLPINYAVTPAEIREEQRLLYVGLTRAKKELTLSWARRDAVSGRDREASRFFGLLQPRG
;
A
#
# COMPACT_ATOMS: atom_id res chain seq x y z
N MET A 1 21.90 21.89 -12.19
CA MET A 1 20.61 21.77 -12.94
C MET A 1 19.92 23.11 -12.77
N ASP A 2 19.39 23.68 -13.84
CA ASP A 2 18.59 24.90 -13.76
C ASP A 2 17.30 24.59 -12.97
N PRO A 3 17.01 25.28 -11.86
CA PRO A 3 15.82 25.02 -11.07
C PRO A 3 14.51 25.21 -11.85
N GLU A 4 14.46 26.15 -12.79
CA GLU A 4 13.24 26.42 -13.58
C GLU A 4 12.84 25.23 -14.48
N LEU A 5 13.81 24.47 -15.00
CA LEU A 5 13.53 23.27 -15.79
C LEU A 5 12.78 22.18 -14.99
N LEU A 6 12.95 22.18 -13.67
CA LEU A 6 12.21 21.27 -12.79
C LEU A 6 10.71 21.63 -12.66
N LEU A 7 10.32 22.84 -13.01
CA LEU A 7 8.95 23.35 -12.87
C LEU A 7 8.19 23.42 -14.21
N GLU A 8 8.88 23.30 -15.35
CA GLU A 8 8.28 23.49 -16.68
C GLU A 8 7.10 22.54 -17.00
N ASN A 9 7.17 21.30 -16.52
CA ASN A 9 6.15 20.28 -16.81
C ASN A 9 5.08 20.16 -15.71
N LEU A 10 5.09 21.06 -14.73
CA LEU A 10 4.10 21.11 -13.67
C LEU A 10 2.95 22.04 -14.06
N ASP A 11 1.74 21.63 -13.71
CA ASP A 11 0.59 22.54 -13.79
C ASP A 11 0.69 23.66 -12.73
N PRO A 12 -0.15 24.72 -12.81
CA PRO A 12 -0.04 25.85 -11.89
C PRO A 12 -0.13 25.47 -10.41
N GLU A 13 -1.00 24.52 -10.05
CA GLU A 13 -1.18 24.08 -8.66
C GLU A 13 0.00 23.22 -8.20
N GLN A 14 0.47 22.31 -9.05
CA GLN A 14 1.67 21.54 -8.79
C GLN A 14 2.92 22.42 -8.68
N ARG A 15 3.03 23.44 -9.55
CA ARG A 15 4.12 24.41 -9.50
C ARG A 15 4.09 25.22 -8.21
N LEU A 16 2.93 25.75 -7.83
CA LEU A 16 2.76 26.46 -6.56
C LEU A 16 3.20 25.60 -5.37
N ALA A 17 2.76 24.33 -5.34
CA ALA A 17 3.16 23.39 -4.30
C ALA A 17 4.67 23.09 -4.31
N ALA A 18 5.30 23.01 -5.47
CA ALA A 18 6.74 22.78 -5.60
C ALA A 18 7.58 24.00 -5.18
N GLU A 19 7.11 25.20 -5.44
CA GLU A 19 7.76 26.47 -5.07
C GLU A 19 7.58 26.85 -3.59
N SER A 20 6.54 26.34 -2.92
CA SER A 20 6.26 26.64 -1.49
C SER A 20 7.24 25.94 -0.56
N LEU A 21 8.52 26.33 -0.56
CA LEU A 21 9.60 25.61 0.13
C LEU A 21 9.70 25.93 1.63
N VAL A 22 9.22 27.08 2.07
CA VAL A 22 9.39 27.61 3.44
C VAL A 22 8.16 27.31 4.28
N GLY A 23 8.39 26.82 5.48
CA GLY A 23 7.33 26.58 6.46
C GLY A 23 6.44 25.37 6.15
N PRO A 24 5.35 25.22 6.91
CA PRO A 24 4.45 24.07 6.76
C PRO A 24 3.66 24.17 5.46
N THR A 25 3.62 23.10 4.71
CA THR A 25 2.86 23.02 3.45
C THR A 25 1.98 21.79 3.48
N CYS A 26 0.69 21.95 3.21
CA CYS A 26 -0.28 20.87 3.04
C CYS A 26 -0.72 20.79 1.58
N ILE A 27 -0.54 19.63 0.95
CA ILE A 27 -0.97 19.39 -0.41
C ILE A 27 -2.14 18.42 -0.38
N LEU A 28 -3.35 18.92 -0.56
CA LEU A 28 -4.56 18.12 -0.72
C LEU A 28 -4.65 17.67 -2.17
N ALA A 29 -4.44 16.40 -2.42
CA ALA A 29 -4.23 15.90 -3.78
C ALA A 29 -5.06 14.64 -4.03
N GLY A 30 -6.11 14.77 -4.81
CA GLY A 30 -6.99 13.66 -5.17
C GLY A 30 -6.31 12.56 -5.98
N ALA A 31 -7.07 11.52 -6.31
CA ALA A 31 -6.57 10.42 -7.12
C ALA A 31 -6.11 10.90 -8.50
N GLY A 32 -4.92 10.48 -8.95
CA GLY A 32 -4.42 10.78 -10.30
C GLY A 32 -3.98 12.22 -10.56
N THR A 33 -3.82 13.05 -9.53
CA THR A 33 -3.43 14.47 -9.67
C THR A 33 -1.92 14.70 -9.69
N GLY A 34 -1.11 13.64 -9.72
CA GLY A 34 0.34 13.76 -9.78
C GLY A 34 1.01 14.03 -8.43
N LYS A 35 0.41 13.58 -7.30
CA LYS A 35 0.99 13.68 -5.94
C LYS A 35 2.50 13.43 -5.92
N THR A 36 2.91 12.24 -6.36
CA THR A 36 4.32 11.82 -6.34
C THR A 36 5.20 12.70 -7.23
N THR A 37 4.68 13.14 -8.39
CA THR A 37 5.38 14.08 -9.27
C THR A 37 5.61 15.41 -8.55
N THR A 38 4.57 15.99 -7.98
CA THR A 38 4.67 17.26 -7.24
C THR A 38 5.69 17.18 -6.11
N VAL A 39 5.64 16.10 -5.29
CA VAL A 39 6.57 15.88 -4.17
C VAL A 39 8.01 15.74 -4.64
N THR A 40 8.26 14.96 -5.70
CA THR A 40 9.63 14.76 -6.21
C THR A 40 10.20 16.04 -6.80
N HIS A 41 9.40 16.79 -7.54
CA HIS A 41 9.82 18.07 -8.10
C HIS A 41 10.04 19.13 -7.02
N ARG A 42 9.19 19.20 -5.98
CA ARG A 42 9.39 20.07 -4.81
C ARG A 42 10.72 19.79 -4.12
N ILE A 43 11.03 18.51 -3.83
CA ILE A 43 12.30 18.14 -3.19
C ILE A 43 13.48 18.49 -4.10
N ALA A 44 13.39 18.17 -5.40
CA ALA A 44 14.44 18.46 -6.37
C ALA A 44 14.66 19.98 -6.53
N TYR A 45 13.58 20.75 -6.63
CA TYR A 45 13.62 22.21 -6.72
C TYR A 45 14.23 22.86 -5.47
N GLY A 46 13.81 22.41 -4.28
CA GLY A 46 14.38 22.90 -3.02
C GLY A 46 15.89 22.63 -2.89
N ILE A 47 16.38 21.51 -3.44
CA ILE A 47 17.81 21.20 -3.46
C ILE A 47 18.53 22.01 -4.54
N ALA A 48 17.97 22.14 -5.74
CA ALA A 48 18.57 22.89 -6.84
C ALA A 48 18.71 24.39 -6.54
N THR A 49 17.74 24.95 -5.80
CA THR A 49 17.80 26.35 -5.33
C THR A 49 18.70 26.54 -4.11
N GLY A 50 19.25 25.45 -3.53
CA GLY A 50 20.06 25.51 -2.32
C GLY A 50 19.28 25.70 -1.01
N PHE A 51 17.94 25.69 -1.08
CA PHE A 51 17.09 25.83 0.09
C PHE A 51 17.13 24.58 0.98
N TYR A 52 17.15 23.39 0.34
CA TYR A 52 17.27 22.11 1.03
C TYR A 52 18.70 21.56 0.88
N ALA A 53 19.30 21.19 2.00
CA ALA A 53 20.46 20.31 1.98
C ALA A 53 19.99 18.87 1.80
N ALA A 54 20.35 18.22 0.71
CA ALA A 54 19.83 16.91 0.30
C ALA A 54 19.96 15.84 1.40
N ASN A 55 21.09 15.83 2.13
CA ASN A 55 21.36 14.92 3.24
C ASN A 55 20.55 15.22 4.52
N ARG A 56 19.84 16.35 4.57
CA ARG A 56 18.97 16.74 5.68
C ARG A 56 17.48 16.60 5.35
N VAL A 57 17.14 16.06 4.18
CA VAL A 57 15.76 15.77 3.77
C VAL A 57 15.40 14.35 4.18
N LEU A 58 14.27 14.20 4.88
CA LEU A 58 13.63 12.91 5.16
C LEU A 58 12.26 12.88 4.48
N ALA A 59 12.13 12.05 3.44
CA ALA A 59 10.87 11.76 2.79
C ALA A 59 10.30 10.45 3.32
N LEU A 60 9.10 10.52 3.86
CA LEU A 60 8.38 9.41 4.48
C LEU A 60 7.22 8.96 3.61
N THR A 61 7.06 7.66 3.44
CA THR A 61 5.96 7.05 2.71
C THR A 61 5.35 5.91 3.52
N TYR A 62 4.17 5.43 3.08
CA TYR A 62 3.48 4.36 3.79
C TYR A 62 4.06 2.97 3.49
N THR A 63 4.58 2.72 2.26
CA THR A 63 5.06 1.40 1.84
C THR A 63 6.49 1.44 1.32
N ASN A 64 7.22 0.33 1.45
CA ASN A 64 8.56 0.18 0.88
C ASN A 64 8.57 0.35 -0.65
N ARG A 65 7.50 -0.08 -1.33
CA ARG A 65 7.32 0.11 -2.76
C ARG A 65 7.26 1.59 -3.13
N ALA A 66 6.42 2.37 -2.43
CA ALA A 66 6.33 3.82 -2.65
C ALA A 66 7.67 4.52 -2.37
N ALA A 67 8.39 4.08 -1.32
CA ALA A 67 9.73 4.59 -1.04
C ALA A 67 10.74 4.28 -2.16
N GLY A 68 10.67 3.09 -2.75
CA GLY A 68 11.48 2.70 -3.92
C GLY A 68 11.17 3.55 -5.15
N GLU A 69 9.88 3.74 -5.45
CA GLU A 69 9.43 4.57 -6.57
C GLU A 69 9.86 6.04 -6.40
N LEU A 70 9.67 6.60 -5.21
CA LEU A 70 10.07 7.97 -4.90
C LEU A 70 11.59 8.16 -5.06
N ARG A 71 12.41 7.21 -4.58
CA ARG A 71 13.86 7.23 -4.79
C ARG A 71 14.25 7.17 -6.25
N ALA A 72 13.61 6.30 -7.04
CA ALA A 72 13.88 6.18 -8.46
C ALA A 72 13.58 7.50 -9.21
N ARG A 73 12.45 8.14 -8.93
CA ARG A 73 12.07 9.43 -9.52
C ARG A 73 13.03 10.55 -9.12
N LEU A 74 13.44 10.62 -7.85
CA LEU A 74 14.43 11.61 -7.40
C LEU A 74 15.79 11.43 -8.10
N ARG A 75 16.24 10.19 -8.30
CA ARG A 75 17.47 9.91 -9.07
C ARG A 75 17.34 10.38 -10.53
N GLN A 76 16.19 10.18 -11.17
CA GLN A 76 15.92 10.68 -12.54
C GLN A 76 16.00 12.21 -12.61
N LEU A 77 15.61 12.89 -11.53
CA LEU A 77 15.74 14.35 -11.39
C LEU A 77 17.15 14.79 -10.94
N GLY A 78 18.13 13.88 -10.92
CA GLY A 78 19.51 14.18 -10.54
C GLY A 78 19.74 14.31 -9.02
N VAL A 79 18.78 13.87 -8.19
CA VAL A 79 18.86 13.97 -6.74
C VAL A 79 19.05 12.58 -6.12
N GLY A 80 20.26 12.30 -5.57
CA GLY A 80 20.59 10.97 -5.04
C GLY A 80 20.76 10.86 -3.52
N ALA A 81 20.99 11.97 -2.83
CA ALA A 81 21.38 11.96 -1.40
C ALA A 81 20.22 12.12 -0.41
N VAL A 82 18.97 12.09 -0.87
CA VAL A 82 17.78 12.23 -0.03
C VAL A 82 17.48 10.92 0.70
N SER A 83 17.18 11.01 1.99
CA SER A 83 16.70 9.86 2.78
C SER A 83 15.22 9.63 2.50
N VAL A 84 14.89 8.54 1.80
CA VAL A 84 13.50 8.12 1.52
C VAL A 84 13.23 6.80 2.23
N LYS A 85 12.32 6.79 3.19
CA LYS A 85 12.04 5.64 4.07
C LYS A 85 10.55 5.52 4.38
N THR A 86 10.12 4.35 4.86
CA THR A 86 8.87 4.23 5.61
C THR A 86 9.10 4.66 7.07
N PHE A 87 8.02 4.98 7.80
CA PHE A 87 8.11 5.28 9.24
C PHE A 87 8.86 4.17 9.99
N HIS A 88 8.50 2.92 9.76
CA HIS A 88 9.15 1.76 10.38
C HIS A 88 10.63 1.63 10.01
N ALA A 89 10.99 1.84 8.75
CA ALA A 89 12.38 1.76 8.33
C ALA A 89 13.24 2.90 8.91
N ALA A 90 12.67 4.09 9.06
CA ALA A 90 13.33 5.21 9.70
C ALA A 90 13.53 4.95 11.21
N ALA A 91 12.45 4.53 11.89
CA ALA A 91 12.47 4.21 13.31
C ALA A 91 13.41 3.05 13.64
N LEU A 92 13.35 1.95 12.88
CA LEU A 92 14.24 0.80 13.11
C LEU A 92 15.71 1.18 12.97
N SER A 93 16.06 1.96 11.93
CA SER A 93 17.44 2.44 11.76
C SER A 93 17.92 3.27 12.94
N GLN A 94 17.04 4.09 13.54
CA GLN A 94 17.37 4.89 14.73
C GLN A 94 17.44 4.02 15.98
N LEU A 95 16.52 3.08 16.15
CA LEU A 95 16.51 2.16 17.27
C LEU A 95 17.79 1.31 17.30
N GLU A 96 18.17 0.72 16.16
CA GLU A 96 19.40 -0.07 16.02
C GLU A 96 20.67 0.76 16.29
N PHE A 97 20.68 2.05 15.91
CA PHE A 97 21.81 2.94 16.10
C PHE A 97 21.94 3.43 17.55
N PHE A 98 20.84 3.87 18.16
CA PHE A 98 20.90 4.50 19.49
C PHE A 98 20.78 3.50 20.63
N TRP A 99 19.98 2.44 20.50
CA TRP A 99 19.72 1.50 21.59
C TRP A 99 20.98 0.95 22.25
N PRO A 100 22.01 0.48 21.51
CA PRO A 100 23.24 -0.01 22.13
C PRO A 100 23.98 1.05 22.92
N GLN A 101 23.87 2.32 22.54
CA GLN A 101 24.58 3.42 23.18
C GLN A 101 24.01 3.76 24.57
N PHE A 102 22.69 3.54 24.76
CA PHE A 102 22.00 3.88 26.01
C PHE A 102 21.68 2.65 26.87
N ALA A 103 21.33 1.53 26.25
CA ALA A 103 21.02 0.29 26.97
C ALA A 103 22.21 -0.63 27.19
N GLY A 104 23.36 -0.40 26.54
CA GLY A 104 24.54 -1.25 26.61
C GLY A 104 24.42 -2.65 26.03
N VAL A 105 23.28 -2.93 25.36
CA VAL A 105 22.97 -4.22 24.71
C VAL A 105 22.42 -3.96 23.32
N PRO A 106 22.52 -4.91 22.36
CA PRO A 106 21.90 -4.76 21.05
C PRO A 106 20.39 -4.50 21.14
N ALA A 107 19.83 -3.80 20.15
CA ALA A 107 18.39 -3.62 20.05
C ALA A 107 17.66 -4.98 19.97
N PRO A 108 16.48 -5.12 20.61
CA PRO A 108 15.71 -6.36 20.52
C PRO A 108 15.36 -6.70 19.07
N ALA A 109 15.46 -7.98 18.75
CA ALA A 109 15.16 -8.41 17.36
C ALA A 109 13.66 -8.44 17.08
N VAL A 110 13.28 -8.01 15.89
CA VAL A 110 11.88 -8.05 15.45
C VAL A 110 11.40 -9.50 15.28
N LEU A 111 10.17 -9.77 15.70
CA LEU A 111 9.50 -11.06 15.53
C LEU A 111 9.43 -11.45 14.05
N GLN A 112 9.80 -12.68 13.73
CA GLN A 112 9.63 -13.23 12.38
C GLN A 112 8.15 -13.50 12.04
N SER A 113 7.34 -13.89 13.05
CA SER A 113 5.91 -14.16 12.89
C SER A 113 5.16 -13.78 14.18
N LYS A 114 4.41 -12.68 14.11
CA LYS A 114 3.47 -12.27 15.16
C LYS A 114 2.38 -13.33 15.37
N ALA A 115 1.82 -13.86 14.26
CA ALA A 115 0.75 -14.85 14.29
C ALA A 115 1.15 -16.13 15.05
N ARG A 116 2.38 -16.62 14.86
CA ARG A 116 2.89 -17.78 15.59
C ARG A 116 2.95 -17.53 17.09
N MET A 117 3.51 -16.39 17.51
CA MET A 117 3.59 -16.04 18.93
C MET A 117 2.21 -15.89 19.56
N ILE A 118 1.26 -15.24 18.85
CA ILE A 118 -0.13 -15.13 19.31
C ILE A 118 -0.74 -16.52 19.53
N SER A 119 -0.56 -17.47 18.61
CA SER A 119 -1.07 -18.82 18.73
C SER A 119 -0.47 -19.56 19.94
N GLU A 120 0.88 -19.50 20.09
CA GLU A 120 1.58 -20.12 21.23
C GLU A 120 1.11 -19.54 22.59
N VAL A 121 0.92 -18.22 22.65
CA VAL A 121 0.41 -17.55 23.87
C VAL A 121 -1.04 -17.91 24.14
N ALA A 122 -1.92 -17.90 23.12
CA ALA A 122 -3.32 -18.27 23.27
C ALA A 122 -3.47 -19.70 23.83
N ASP A 123 -2.68 -20.65 23.32
CA ASP A 123 -2.66 -22.03 23.84
C ASP A 123 -2.23 -22.08 25.31
N SER A 124 -1.24 -21.25 25.71
CA SER A 124 -0.73 -21.20 27.08
C SER A 124 -1.79 -20.71 28.09
N VAL A 125 -2.66 -19.79 27.67
CA VAL A 125 -3.79 -19.26 28.47
C VAL A 125 -5.10 -20.01 28.18
N LYS A 126 -5.05 -21.16 27.49
CA LYS A 126 -6.18 -22.03 27.15
C LYS A 126 -7.27 -21.35 26.32
N ILE A 127 -6.89 -20.42 25.48
CA ILE A 127 -7.76 -19.78 24.48
C ILE A 127 -7.48 -20.44 23.13
N ARG A 128 -8.51 -20.99 22.47
CA ARG A 128 -8.37 -21.55 21.14
C ARG A 128 -8.69 -20.47 20.09
N LEU A 129 -7.73 -20.20 19.22
CA LEU A 129 -7.88 -19.31 18.08
C LEU A 129 -7.64 -20.08 16.79
N ASP A 130 -8.52 -19.93 15.82
CA ASP A 130 -8.24 -20.35 14.45
C ASP A 130 -7.39 -19.29 13.72
N ALA A 131 -6.97 -19.58 12.49
CA ALA A 131 -6.11 -18.67 11.72
C ALA A 131 -6.78 -17.32 11.42
N GLY A 132 -8.12 -17.26 11.32
CA GLY A 132 -8.88 -16.02 11.17
C GLY A 132 -8.83 -15.20 12.44
N ALA A 133 -9.15 -15.83 13.56
CA ALA A 133 -9.12 -15.22 14.89
C ALA A 133 -7.73 -14.69 15.26
N VAL A 134 -6.65 -15.39 14.90
CA VAL A 134 -5.27 -14.92 15.10
C VAL A 134 -5.00 -13.64 14.31
N ARG A 135 -5.49 -13.55 13.08
CA ARG A 135 -5.35 -12.32 12.25
C ARG A 135 -6.11 -11.15 12.84
N ASP A 136 -7.35 -11.38 13.25
CA ASP A 136 -8.19 -10.34 13.84
C ASP A 136 -7.59 -9.84 15.17
N PHE A 137 -7.05 -10.76 15.97
CA PHE A 137 -6.39 -10.41 17.21
C PHE A 137 -5.06 -9.64 16.97
N ALA A 138 -4.29 -10.02 15.96
CA ALA A 138 -3.09 -9.28 15.56
C ALA A 138 -3.43 -7.84 15.14
N ALA A 139 -4.49 -7.66 14.35
CA ALA A 139 -4.96 -6.34 13.95
C ALA A 139 -5.42 -5.48 15.15
N GLU A 140 -6.03 -6.08 16.17
CA GLU A 140 -6.43 -5.38 17.38
C GLU A 140 -5.24 -4.94 18.25
N ILE A 141 -4.18 -5.75 18.34
CA ILE A 141 -2.90 -5.33 18.95
C ILE A 141 -2.32 -4.13 18.19
N GLU A 142 -2.33 -4.18 16.86
CA GLU A 142 -1.86 -3.09 16.00
C GLU A 142 -2.64 -1.82 16.27
N TRP A 143 -3.98 -1.92 16.23
CA TRP A 143 -4.84 -0.77 16.51
C TRP A 143 -4.56 -0.15 17.87
N ARG A 144 -4.47 -0.95 18.95
CA ARG A 144 -4.15 -0.46 20.30
C ARG A 144 -2.85 0.34 20.32
N LYS A 145 -1.78 -0.24 19.77
CA LYS A 145 -0.45 0.40 19.78
C LYS A 145 -0.39 1.63 18.91
N TYR A 146 -0.97 1.58 17.71
CA TYR A 146 -1.05 2.74 16.82
C TYR A 146 -1.90 3.88 17.39
N SER A 147 -2.91 3.54 18.20
CA SER A 147 -3.72 4.51 18.95
C SER A 147 -3.02 5.00 20.23
N MET A 148 -1.79 4.53 20.52
CA MET A 148 -0.99 4.88 21.71
C MET A 148 -1.67 4.55 23.04
N LEU A 149 -2.52 3.51 23.08
CA LEU A 149 -3.20 3.09 24.31
C LEU A 149 -2.35 2.09 25.10
N SER A 150 -2.19 2.35 26.41
CA SER A 150 -1.70 1.34 27.35
C SER A 150 -2.70 0.19 27.47
N LEU A 151 -2.33 -0.93 28.09
CA LEU A 151 -3.26 -2.02 28.35
C LEU A 151 -4.42 -1.59 29.26
N GLU A 152 -4.15 -0.73 30.25
CA GLU A 152 -5.14 -0.17 31.16
C GLU A 152 -6.13 0.71 30.40
N GLN A 153 -5.65 1.65 29.59
CA GLN A 153 -6.50 2.51 28.76
C GLN A 153 -7.29 1.71 27.73
N TYR A 154 -6.68 0.67 27.17
CA TYR A 154 -7.38 -0.23 26.25
C TYR A 154 -8.51 -0.99 26.96
N ALA A 155 -8.32 -1.42 28.20
CA ALA A 155 -9.34 -2.10 28.98
C ALA A 155 -10.61 -1.22 29.20
N GLU A 156 -10.45 0.11 29.23
CA GLU A 156 -11.57 1.04 29.36
C GLU A 156 -12.40 1.13 28.06
N VAL A 157 -11.77 0.99 26.89
CA VAL A 157 -12.43 1.20 25.59
C VAL A 157 -12.78 -0.10 24.86
N VAL A 158 -12.22 -1.24 25.23
CA VAL A 158 -12.39 -2.52 24.53
C VAL A 158 -13.86 -2.96 24.42
N SER A 159 -14.70 -2.59 25.38
CA SER A 159 -16.14 -2.93 25.36
C SER A 159 -16.93 -2.19 24.27
N SER A 160 -16.45 -1.03 23.82
CA SER A 160 -17.06 -0.24 22.73
C SER A 160 -16.56 -0.64 21.35
N ARG A 161 -15.56 -1.52 21.29
CA ARG A 161 -14.97 -1.99 20.04
C ARG A 161 -15.66 -3.24 19.49
N PRO A 162 -15.53 -3.52 18.20
CA PRO A 162 -16.00 -4.79 17.63
C PRO A 162 -15.40 -5.98 18.38
N LYS A 163 -16.19 -7.03 18.59
CA LYS A 163 -15.69 -8.26 19.21
C LYS A 163 -14.63 -8.91 18.32
N VAL A 164 -13.46 -9.10 18.88
CA VAL A 164 -12.32 -9.72 18.19
C VAL A 164 -12.26 -11.20 18.54
N ALA A 165 -12.17 -12.05 17.52
CA ALA A 165 -12.02 -13.51 17.70
C ALA A 165 -13.08 -14.15 18.63
N GLY A 166 -14.26 -13.55 18.79
CA GLY A 166 -15.29 -14.02 19.72
C GLY A 166 -14.93 -13.90 21.20
N LEU A 167 -13.82 -13.24 21.54
CA LEU A 167 -13.36 -13.06 22.91
C LEU A 167 -14.23 -12.05 23.68
N SER A 168 -14.39 -12.29 24.98
CA SER A 168 -14.90 -11.25 25.87
C SER A 168 -13.86 -10.13 26.03
N PRO A 169 -14.29 -8.89 26.38
CA PRO A 169 -13.37 -7.78 26.63
C PRO A 169 -12.23 -8.14 27.59
N SER A 170 -12.54 -8.77 28.71
CA SER A 170 -11.55 -9.19 29.71
C SER A 170 -10.55 -10.21 29.17
N LYS A 171 -11.00 -11.21 28.40
CA LYS A 171 -10.10 -12.19 27.78
C LYS A 171 -9.23 -11.58 26.69
N ASN A 172 -9.73 -10.58 25.98
CA ASN A 172 -8.93 -9.87 25.00
C ASN A 172 -7.76 -9.12 25.66
N VAL A 173 -8.04 -8.39 26.75
CA VAL A 173 -7.01 -7.70 27.55
C VAL A 173 -6.00 -8.69 28.14
N GLU A 174 -6.49 -9.79 28.73
CA GLU A 174 -5.66 -10.87 29.30
C GLU A 174 -4.70 -11.45 28.24
N LEU A 175 -5.21 -11.76 27.06
CA LEU A 175 -4.40 -12.32 25.97
C LEU A 175 -3.39 -11.31 25.44
N GLN A 176 -3.74 -10.02 25.33
CA GLN A 176 -2.79 -8.98 24.95
C GLN A 176 -1.70 -8.81 26.00
N ALA A 177 -2.03 -8.84 27.29
CA ALA A 177 -1.04 -8.79 28.39
C ALA A 177 -0.07 -9.97 28.30
N ALA A 178 -0.58 -11.19 28.15
CA ALA A 178 0.22 -12.40 28.00
C ALA A 178 1.12 -12.35 26.74
N TYR A 179 0.63 -11.77 25.63
CA TYR A 179 1.43 -11.55 24.42
C TYR A 179 2.58 -10.58 24.67
N GLU A 180 2.35 -9.45 25.33
CA GLU A 180 3.42 -8.49 25.68
C GLU A 180 4.47 -9.13 26.61
N GLU A 181 4.04 -9.89 27.62
CA GLU A 181 4.95 -10.63 28.51
C GLU A 181 5.79 -11.67 27.75
N ALA A 182 5.18 -12.42 26.84
CA ALA A 182 5.89 -13.40 26.02
C ALA A 182 6.96 -12.77 25.13
N LYS A 183 6.72 -11.59 24.56
CA LYS A 183 7.72 -10.83 23.80
C LYS A 183 8.91 -10.42 24.69
N VAL A 184 8.63 -9.88 25.87
CA VAL A 184 9.68 -9.51 26.83
C VAL A 184 10.53 -10.71 27.20
N LYS A 185 9.91 -11.84 27.53
CA LYS A 185 10.58 -13.11 27.86
C LYS A 185 11.46 -13.64 26.73
N ALA A 186 10.98 -13.48 25.49
CA ALA A 186 11.71 -13.88 24.29
C ALA A 186 12.77 -12.86 23.83
N GLN A 187 12.87 -11.70 24.48
CA GLN A 187 13.66 -10.55 24.04
C GLN A 187 13.37 -10.15 22.58
N LYS A 188 12.10 -10.12 22.21
CA LYS A 188 11.60 -9.80 20.88
C LYS A 188 10.66 -8.62 20.93
N ILE A 189 10.55 -7.92 19.80
CA ILE A 189 9.61 -6.82 19.57
C ILE A 189 8.79 -7.09 18.32
N ASP A 190 7.59 -6.56 18.23
CA ASP A 190 6.84 -6.51 16.98
C ASP A 190 7.11 -5.21 16.21
N TRP A 191 6.51 -5.07 15.04
CA TRP A 191 6.74 -3.88 14.21
C TRP A 191 6.21 -2.60 14.84
N GLU A 192 5.12 -2.67 15.60
CA GLU A 192 4.57 -1.52 16.32
C GLU A 192 5.50 -1.08 17.45
N ASP A 193 6.12 -2.06 18.14
CA ASP A 193 7.11 -1.76 19.18
C ASP A 193 8.33 -0.99 18.64
N VAL A 194 8.70 -1.21 17.38
CA VAL A 194 9.79 -0.43 16.75
C VAL A 194 9.48 1.08 16.84
N LEU A 195 8.23 1.47 16.56
CA LEU A 195 7.82 2.87 16.64
C LEU A 195 7.70 3.33 18.10
N VAL A 196 7.07 2.52 18.97
CA VAL A 196 6.88 2.83 20.40
C VAL A 196 8.20 3.03 21.10
N LEU A 197 9.15 2.10 20.92
CA LEU A 197 10.47 2.15 21.57
C LEU A 197 11.33 3.29 21.01
N THR A 198 11.26 3.55 19.70
CA THR A 198 11.97 4.70 19.12
C THR A 198 11.45 6.02 19.68
N LEU A 199 10.11 6.17 19.75
CA LEU A 199 9.48 7.35 20.33
C LEU A 199 9.89 7.52 21.82
N GLY A 200 9.81 6.43 22.59
CA GLY A 200 10.19 6.42 24.00
C GLY A 200 11.66 6.78 24.20
N LEU A 201 12.56 6.18 23.41
CA LEU A 201 14.00 6.46 23.46
C LEU A 201 14.30 7.92 23.14
N LEU A 202 13.74 8.47 22.05
CA LEU A 202 13.98 9.86 21.66
C LEU A 202 13.45 10.86 22.70
N ARG A 203 12.37 10.54 23.40
CA ARG A 203 11.82 11.38 24.49
C ARG A 203 12.65 11.29 25.78
N ALA A 204 13.21 10.12 26.06
CA ALA A 204 14.00 9.89 27.27
C ALA A 204 15.44 10.38 27.13
N GLU A 205 16.01 10.40 25.91
CA GLU A 205 17.43 10.65 25.65
C GLU A 205 17.63 11.91 24.78
N PRO A 206 17.81 13.10 25.39
CA PRO A 206 17.98 14.36 24.67
C PRO A 206 19.14 14.36 23.66
N ARG A 207 20.20 13.56 23.92
CA ARG A 207 21.35 13.44 22.99
C ARG A 207 20.96 12.72 21.69
N ALA A 208 20.15 11.67 21.79
CA ALA A 208 19.64 10.97 20.61
C ALA A 208 18.72 11.88 19.80
N LEU A 209 17.83 12.60 20.46
CA LEU A 209 16.94 13.57 19.83
C LEU A 209 17.72 14.69 19.13
N ALA A 210 18.72 15.28 19.80
CA ALA A 210 19.56 16.32 19.20
C ALA A 210 20.30 15.82 17.96
N HIS A 211 20.77 14.56 17.95
CA HIS A 211 21.40 13.95 16.79
C HIS A 211 20.41 13.84 15.61
N VAL A 212 19.17 13.40 15.87
CA VAL A 212 18.11 13.33 14.82
C VAL A 212 17.78 14.70 14.26
N HIS A 213 17.67 15.74 15.10
CA HIS A 213 17.43 17.12 14.67
C HIS A 213 18.62 17.71 13.87
N GLN A 214 19.85 17.28 14.14
CA GLN A 214 21.01 17.64 13.33
C GLN A 214 21.00 16.92 11.96
N GLN A 215 20.54 15.67 11.94
CA GLN A 215 20.51 14.84 10.74
C GLN A 215 19.38 15.26 9.78
N TYR A 216 18.20 15.54 10.30
CA TYR A 216 17.01 15.86 9.49
C TYR A 216 16.44 17.23 9.85
N ARG A 217 16.06 17.98 8.84
CA ARG A 217 15.41 19.28 9.00
C ARG A 217 14.15 19.39 8.13
N PHE A 218 14.23 18.90 6.89
CA PHE A 218 13.16 19.04 5.92
C PHE A 218 12.40 17.74 5.80
N PHE A 219 11.13 17.76 6.17
CA PHE A 219 10.29 16.58 6.18
C PHE A 219 9.28 16.66 5.04
N THR A 220 9.12 15.53 4.33
CA THR A 220 8.05 15.35 3.35
C THR A 220 7.35 14.05 3.67
N VAL A 221 6.01 14.08 3.87
CA VAL A 221 5.22 12.91 4.23
C VAL A 221 4.15 12.68 3.18
N ASP A 222 4.27 11.57 2.47
CA ASP A 222 3.28 11.11 1.49
C ASP A 222 2.23 10.21 2.16
N GLU A 223 1.01 10.17 1.59
CA GLU A 223 -0.15 9.42 2.11
C GLU A 223 -0.48 9.82 3.56
N TYR A 224 -0.41 11.12 3.87
CA TYR A 224 -0.56 11.62 5.24
C TYR A 224 -1.94 11.34 5.86
N GLN A 225 -2.97 11.06 5.06
CA GLN A 225 -4.28 10.64 5.52
C GLN A 225 -4.30 9.25 6.16
N ASP A 226 -3.25 8.45 6.00
CA ASP A 226 -3.16 7.08 6.54
C ASP A 226 -2.25 6.96 7.76
N ILE A 227 -1.74 8.08 8.29
CA ILE A 227 -0.89 8.01 9.48
C ILE A 227 -1.70 7.75 10.75
N SER A 228 -1.10 7.00 11.66
CA SER A 228 -1.66 6.74 12.99
C SER A 228 -1.21 7.79 14.01
N PRO A 229 -1.88 7.91 15.17
CA PRO A 229 -1.42 8.75 16.29
C PRO A 229 0.03 8.50 16.70
N LEU A 230 0.47 7.23 16.72
CA LEU A 230 1.85 6.87 17.04
C LEU A 230 2.85 7.39 16.00
N GLN A 231 2.53 7.24 14.71
CA GLN A 231 3.37 7.77 13.64
C GLN A 231 3.42 9.29 13.66
N HIS A 232 2.28 9.92 13.94
CA HIS A 232 2.21 11.37 14.09
C HIS A 232 3.06 11.87 15.27
N ALA A 233 2.96 11.23 16.43
CA ALA A 233 3.75 11.58 17.61
C ALA A 233 5.27 11.42 17.36
N LEU A 234 5.66 10.40 16.59
CA LEU A 234 7.04 10.20 16.18
C LEU A 234 7.50 11.28 15.20
N LEU A 235 6.67 11.64 14.22
CA LEU A 235 6.93 12.73 13.28
C LEU A 235 7.11 14.07 14.01
N ASP A 236 6.23 14.40 14.95
CA ASP A 236 6.34 15.59 15.79
C ASP A 236 7.65 15.60 16.58
N THR A 237 8.04 14.44 17.12
CA THR A 237 9.31 14.31 17.86
C THR A 237 10.50 14.53 16.93
N TRP A 238 10.47 14.00 15.69
CA TRP A 238 11.51 14.24 14.70
C TRP A 238 11.55 15.69 14.21
N LEU A 239 10.40 16.32 14.06
CA LEU A 239 10.30 17.72 13.61
C LEU A 239 10.78 18.70 14.70
N GLY A 240 10.49 18.41 15.97
CA GLY A 240 10.84 19.27 17.10
C GLY A 240 10.25 20.68 16.97
N ASN A 241 11.09 21.69 17.09
CA ASN A 241 10.70 23.09 16.96
C ASN A 241 10.78 23.62 15.51
N HIS A 242 11.08 22.76 14.53
CA HIS A 242 11.10 23.15 13.12
C HIS A 242 9.69 23.12 12.53
N SER A 243 9.48 23.95 11.51
CA SER A 243 8.21 23.99 10.75
C SER A 243 8.40 23.59 9.26
N ASP A 244 9.59 23.12 8.89
CA ASP A 244 9.92 22.78 7.51
C ASP A 244 9.34 21.38 7.15
N ILE A 245 8.03 21.29 7.11
CA ILE A 245 7.26 20.08 6.81
C ILE A 245 6.34 20.27 5.60
N CYS A 246 6.33 19.31 4.70
CA CYS A 246 5.36 19.19 3.63
C CYS A 246 4.60 17.87 3.78
N VAL A 247 3.28 17.93 3.85
CA VAL A 247 2.42 16.75 3.88
C VAL A 247 1.59 16.67 2.61
N VAL A 248 1.39 15.45 2.12
CA VAL A 248 0.57 15.20 0.93
C VAL A 248 -0.42 14.09 1.23
N GLY A 249 -1.67 14.29 0.86
CA GLY A 249 -2.70 13.28 1.09
C GLY A 249 -4.02 13.57 0.39
N ASP A 250 -4.88 12.55 0.44
CA ASP A 250 -6.26 12.60 -0.04
C ASP A 250 -7.21 12.09 1.06
N PRO A 251 -7.99 12.96 1.71
CA PRO A 251 -8.92 12.53 2.75
C PRO A 251 -9.95 11.50 2.24
N ASN A 252 -10.25 11.52 0.92
CA ASN A 252 -11.16 10.58 0.29
C ASN A 252 -10.52 9.20 0.03
N GLN A 253 -9.23 9.02 0.32
CA GLN A 253 -8.53 7.74 0.24
C GLN A 253 -8.13 7.17 1.61
N THR A 254 -8.68 7.67 2.71
CA THR A 254 -8.50 7.10 4.06
C THR A 254 -9.31 5.82 4.18
N ILE A 255 -8.64 4.67 4.10
CA ILE A 255 -9.25 3.33 4.09
C ILE A 255 -8.59 2.34 5.06
N TYR A 256 -7.78 2.84 6.00
CA TYR A 256 -7.04 2.04 6.98
C TYR A 256 -7.35 2.42 8.44
N SER A 257 -8.58 2.93 8.71
CA SER A 257 -8.95 3.31 10.09
C SER A 257 -8.97 2.11 11.04
N PHE A 258 -9.23 0.91 10.53
CA PHE A 258 -9.17 -0.32 11.30
C PHE A 258 -7.76 -0.64 11.84
N THR A 259 -6.70 -0.06 11.28
CA THR A 259 -5.34 -0.13 11.81
C THR A 259 -4.98 1.06 12.70
N GLY A 260 -5.91 1.97 12.98
CA GLY A 260 -5.67 3.18 13.76
C GLY A 260 -5.26 4.41 12.94
N ALA A 261 -5.29 4.34 11.60
CA ALA A 261 -5.07 5.51 10.75
C ALA A 261 -6.23 6.51 10.86
N THR A 262 -5.91 7.81 10.77
CA THR A 262 -6.92 8.87 10.77
C THR A 262 -6.55 10.00 9.82
N SER A 263 -7.55 10.50 9.08
CA SER A 263 -7.38 11.69 8.24
C SER A 263 -7.42 13.01 9.02
N GLU A 264 -7.70 12.99 10.31
CA GLU A 264 -7.83 14.20 11.14
C GLU A 264 -6.57 15.07 11.11
N PHE A 265 -5.38 14.44 11.11
CA PHE A 265 -4.12 15.19 11.05
C PHE A 265 -3.96 15.96 9.74
N LEU A 266 -4.43 15.40 8.62
CA LEU A 266 -4.42 16.07 7.33
C LEU A 266 -5.48 17.17 7.28
N GLN A 267 -6.71 16.89 7.73
CA GLN A 267 -7.83 17.84 7.70
C GLN A 267 -7.61 19.05 8.63
N ASN A 268 -6.94 18.82 9.77
CA ASN A 268 -6.65 19.85 10.77
C ASN A 268 -5.23 20.44 10.66
N PHE A 269 -4.54 20.21 9.52
CA PHE A 269 -3.15 20.63 9.36
C PHE A 269 -2.99 22.14 9.52
N GLY A 270 -3.85 22.96 8.89
CA GLY A 270 -3.83 24.41 8.98
C GLY A 270 -4.07 24.95 10.39
N SER A 271 -4.90 24.26 11.18
CA SER A 271 -5.16 24.64 12.58
C SER A 271 -3.97 24.33 13.49
N ARG A 272 -3.17 23.31 13.12
CA ARG A 272 -2.00 22.88 13.89
C ARG A 272 -0.76 23.70 13.58
N TYR A 273 -0.57 24.05 12.32
CA TYR A 273 0.60 24.77 11.83
C TYR A 273 0.18 26.17 11.35
N GLU A 274 0.29 27.16 12.23
CA GLU A 274 -0.02 28.54 11.90
C GLU A 274 0.84 29.04 10.74
N GLY A 275 0.22 29.73 9.78
CA GLY A 275 0.90 30.23 8.58
C GLY A 275 1.20 29.14 7.54
N SER A 276 0.59 27.96 7.65
CA SER A 276 0.74 26.91 6.65
C SER A 276 0.17 27.31 5.30
N VAL A 277 0.84 26.87 4.23
CA VAL A 277 0.35 26.98 2.85
C VAL A 277 -0.45 25.72 2.52
N GLU A 278 -1.70 25.88 2.13
CA GLU A 278 -2.53 24.79 1.61
C GLU A 278 -2.67 24.91 0.10
N VAL A 279 -2.37 23.82 -0.62
CA VAL A 279 -2.51 23.73 -2.06
C VAL A 279 -3.39 22.54 -2.41
N GLN A 280 -4.42 22.76 -3.24
CA GLN A 280 -5.29 21.69 -3.71
C GLN A 280 -4.95 21.33 -5.15
N LEU A 281 -4.62 20.04 -5.38
CA LEU A 281 -4.40 19.49 -6.72
C LEU A 281 -5.70 18.85 -7.20
N THR A 282 -6.36 19.47 -8.16
CA THR A 282 -7.67 19.02 -8.69
C THR A 282 -7.60 18.40 -10.07
N ARG A 283 -6.51 18.64 -10.84
CA ARG A 283 -6.35 18.17 -12.21
C ARG A 283 -5.95 16.70 -12.24
N ASN A 284 -6.87 15.84 -12.71
CA ASN A 284 -6.63 14.40 -12.83
C ASN A 284 -6.04 14.05 -14.20
N TYR A 285 -4.85 13.47 -14.20
CA TYR A 285 -4.11 13.04 -15.41
C TYR A 285 -4.21 11.55 -15.68
N ARG A 286 -4.92 10.81 -14.82
CA ARG A 286 -4.98 9.34 -14.88
C ARG A 286 -6.15 8.84 -15.72
N SER A 287 -7.33 9.35 -15.45
CA SER A 287 -8.60 8.76 -15.86
C SER A 287 -9.34 9.63 -16.87
N THR A 288 -10.14 8.99 -17.72
CA THR A 288 -11.06 9.72 -18.62
C THR A 288 -12.05 10.58 -17.85
N GLN A 289 -12.58 11.60 -18.52
CA GLN A 289 -13.55 12.53 -17.93
C GLN A 289 -14.77 11.81 -17.34
N GLN A 290 -15.26 10.76 -18.02
CA GLN A 290 -16.43 10.01 -17.57
C GLN A 290 -16.19 9.26 -16.27
N ILE A 291 -14.98 8.68 -16.10
CA ILE A 291 -14.61 7.98 -14.87
C ILE A 291 -14.45 8.99 -13.73
N VAL A 292 -13.78 10.13 -13.97
CA VAL A 292 -13.60 11.18 -12.96
C VAL A 292 -14.94 11.75 -12.51
N ASN A 293 -15.82 12.11 -13.45
CA ASN A 293 -17.15 12.62 -13.13
C ASN A 293 -17.99 11.59 -12.35
N PHE A 294 -17.83 10.31 -12.66
CA PHE A 294 -18.51 9.24 -11.95
C PHE A 294 -17.99 9.07 -10.53
N ALA A 295 -16.65 9.09 -10.34
CA ALA A 295 -16.04 8.99 -9.01
C ALA A 295 -16.35 10.20 -8.13
N ASN A 296 -16.38 11.43 -8.69
CA ASN A 296 -16.72 12.65 -7.95
C ASN A 296 -18.11 12.58 -7.29
N ARG A 297 -19.05 11.80 -7.85
CA ARG A 297 -20.38 11.64 -7.25
C ARG A 297 -20.35 11.00 -5.87
N LEU A 298 -19.35 10.15 -5.60
CA LEU A 298 -19.17 9.55 -4.28
C LEU A 298 -18.63 10.56 -3.24
N THR A 299 -17.96 11.63 -3.68
CA THR A 299 -17.30 12.58 -2.78
C THR A 299 -18.02 13.93 -2.67
N GLN A 300 -19.18 14.10 -3.31
CA GLN A 300 -19.93 15.37 -3.35
C GLN A 300 -20.31 15.93 -1.96
N ASP A 301 -20.52 15.06 -0.99
CA ASP A 301 -20.88 15.46 0.38
C ASP A 301 -19.62 15.70 1.25
N SER A 302 -18.42 15.54 0.69
CA SER A 302 -17.14 15.80 1.36
C SER A 302 -16.71 17.23 1.07
N SER A 303 -16.81 18.13 2.05
CA SER A 303 -16.38 19.53 1.92
C SER A 303 -14.86 19.73 1.97
N ALA A 304 -14.09 18.66 2.16
CA ALA A 304 -12.66 18.77 2.44
C ALA A 304 -11.77 18.96 1.20
N VAL A 305 -12.24 18.55 0.00
CA VAL A 305 -11.45 18.63 -1.23
C VAL A 305 -12.37 18.98 -2.40
N GLU A 306 -11.89 19.85 -3.28
CA GLU A 306 -12.61 20.18 -4.52
C GLU A 306 -12.76 18.96 -5.44
N PRO A 307 -13.83 18.91 -6.26
CA PRO A 307 -14.02 17.86 -7.24
C PRO A 307 -12.87 17.79 -8.25
N LEU A 308 -12.48 16.57 -8.62
CA LEU A 308 -11.45 16.35 -9.63
C LEU A 308 -11.92 16.80 -11.02
N VAL A 309 -10.99 17.37 -11.80
CA VAL A 309 -11.18 17.76 -13.20
C VAL A 309 -10.24 16.95 -14.08
N SER A 310 -10.78 16.08 -14.92
CA SER A 310 -9.98 15.26 -15.82
C SER A 310 -9.24 16.12 -16.85
N GLN A 311 -7.98 15.82 -17.05
CA GLN A 311 -7.16 16.32 -18.17
C GLN A 311 -7.02 15.27 -19.29
N GLY A 312 -7.64 14.09 -19.10
CA GLY A 312 -7.66 13.01 -20.08
C GLY A 312 -8.71 13.22 -21.17
N GLU A 313 -8.52 12.49 -22.28
CA GLU A 313 -9.48 12.46 -23.37
C GLU A 313 -10.85 11.91 -22.89
N PRO A 314 -11.96 12.32 -23.55
CA PRO A 314 -13.25 11.71 -23.32
C PRO A 314 -13.19 10.19 -23.57
N GLY A 315 -13.85 9.41 -22.72
CA GLY A 315 -13.89 7.95 -22.79
C GLY A 315 -15.32 7.41 -22.76
N LEU A 316 -15.43 6.11 -22.55
CA LEU A 316 -16.74 5.47 -22.37
C LEU A 316 -17.29 5.77 -20.98
N ALA A 317 -18.61 5.91 -20.89
CA ALA A 317 -19.28 5.99 -19.58
C ALA A 317 -19.05 4.68 -18.80
N PRO A 318 -18.82 4.74 -17.49
CA PRO A 318 -18.76 3.56 -16.65
C PRO A 318 -20.01 2.69 -16.80
N ARG A 319 -19.82 1.37 -16.91
CA ARG A 319 -20.92 0.41 -17.09
C ARG A 319 -21.31 -0.20 -15.77
N THR A 320 -22.61 -0.40 -15.58
CA THR A 320 -23.14 -1.17 -14.45
C THR A 320 -23.87 -2.41 -14.99
N LEU A 321 -23.46 -3.59 -14.52
CA LEU A 321 -24.02 -4.87 -14.93
C LEU A 321 -24.71 -5.54 -13.73
N SER A 322 -25.86 -6.15 -13.95
CA SER A 322 -26.57 -6.94 -12.95
C SER A 322 -26.75 -8.37 -13.46
N PHE A 323 -26.55 -9.33 -12.57
CA PHE A 323 -26.61 -10.76 -12.88
C PHE A 323 -27.59 -11.47 -11.95
N ALA A 324 -28.06 -12.65 -12.36
CA ALA A 324 -28.98 -13.44 -11.55
C ALA A 324 -28.25 -14.05 -10.34
N THR A 325 -27.08 -14.61 -10.56
CA THR A 325 -26.27 -15.26 -9.51
C THR A 325 -24.82 -14.78 -9.54
N VAL A 326 -24.06 -15.03 -8.46
CA VAL A 326 -22.62 -14.77 -8.39
C VAL A 326 -21.85 -15.54 -9.48
N ALA A 327 -22.26 -16.76 -9.79
CA ALA A 327 -21.65 -17.55 -10.87
C ALA A 327 -21.86 -16.88 -12.24
N ASP A 328 -23.07 -16.37 -12.50
CA ASP A 328 -23.36 -15.62 -13.74
C ASP A 328 -22.56 -14.32 -13.81
N GLU A 329 -22.39 -13.62 -12.67
CA GLU A 329 -21.55 -12.42 -12.57
C GLU A 329 -20.12 -12.72 -12.95
N CYS A 330 -19.51 -13.73 -12.32
CA CYS A 330 -18.12 -14.12 -12.60
C CYS A 330 -17.91 -14.57 -14.04
N ALA A 331 -18.85 -15.37 -14.59
CA ALA A 331 -18.82 -15.80 -15.99
C ALA A 331 -18.97 -14.61 -16.96
N GLY A 332 -19.88 -13.69 -16.66
CA GLY A 332 -20.09 -12.48 -17.48
C GLY A 332 -18.88 -11.54 -17.47
N VAL A 333 -18.22 -11.38 -16.32
CA VAL A 333 -16.96 -10.62 -16.19
C VAL A 333 -15.83 -11.31 -16.96
N ALA A 334 -15.66 -12.63 -16.83
CA ALA A 334 -14.67 -13.39 -17.59
C ALA A 334 -14.88 -13.26 -19.10
N GLN A 335 -16.15 -13.34 -19.58
CA GLN A 335 -16.49 -13.13 -20.98
C GLN A 335 -16.16 -11.69 -21.45
N ALA A 336 -16.46 -10.68 -20.63
CA ALA A 336 -16.12 -9.30 -20.97
C ALA A 336 -14.61 -9.08 -21.07
N ILE A 337 -13.83 -9.73 -20.20
CA ILE A 337 -12.36 -9.73 -20.26
C ILE A 337 -11.88 -10.44 -21.53
N ARG A 338 -12.45 -11.62 -21.89
CA ARG A 338 -12.10 -12.34 -23.12
C ARG A 338 -12.28 -11.45 -24.35
N VAL A 339 -13.40 -10.76 -24.46
CA VAL A 339 -13.66 -9.82 -25.56
C VAL A 339 -12.57 -8.74 -25.67
N LYS A 340 -12.07 -8.23 -24.53
CA LYS A 340 -10.97 -7.25 -24.54
C LYS A 340 -9.65 -7.86 -24.98
N LEU A 341 -9.34 -9.07 -24.52
CA LEU A 341 -8.14 -9.80 -24.94
C LEU A 341 -8.17 -10.09 -26.45
N ASP A 342 -9.31 -10.48 -26.99
CA ASP A 342 -9.51 -10.72 -28.43
C ASP A 342 -9.37 -9.43 -29.26
N GLN A 343 -9.60 -8.26 -28.65
CA GLN A 343 -9.35 -6.93 -29.22
C GLN A 343 -7.87 -6.49 -29.10
N GLY A 344 -7.00 -7.34 -28.56
CA GLY A 344 -5.58 -7.07 -28.42
C GLY A 344 -5.18 -6.31 -27.15
N VAL A 345 -6.08 -6.19 -26.17
CA VAL A 345 -5.73 -5.62 -24.85
C VAL A 345 -4.79 -6.58 -24.12
N LYS A 346 -3.72 -6.06 -23.53
CA LYS A 346 -2.80 -6.90 -22.75
C LYS A 346 -3.46 -7.36 -21.45
N PRO A 347 -3.27 -8.62 -21.03
CA PRO A 347 -3.80 -9.11 -19.74
C PRO A 347 -3.37 -8.26 -18.54
N SER A 348 -2.12 -7.77 -18.54
CA SER A 348 -1.58 -6.89 -17.49
C SER A 348 -2.31 -5.53 -17.35
N ASP A 349 -3.04 -5.12 -18.38
CA ASP A 349 -3.80 -3.87 -18.40
C ASP A 349 -5.20 -4.00 -17.77
N ILE A 350 -5.56 -5.20 -17.33
CA ILE A 350 -6.90 -5.52 -16.81
C ILE A 350 -6.80 -5.90 -15.33
N ALA A 351 -7.67 -5.32 -14.51
CA ALA A 351 -7.84 -5.72 -13.11
C ALA A 351 -9.29 -6.00 -12.76
N VAL A 352 -9.49 -7.01 -11.91
CA VAL A 352 -10.77 -7.30 -11.24
C VAL A 352 -10.59 -7.04 -9.75
N LEU A 353 -11.37 -6.10 -9.24
CA LEU A 353 -11.29 -5.64 -7.85
C LEU A 353 -12.54 -6.08 -7.08
N TYR A 354 -12.32 -6.59 -5.87
CA TYR A 354 -13.36 -7.08 -4.98
C TYR A 354 -13.11 -6.64 -3.53
N ARG A 355 -14.14 -6.74 -2.68
CA ARG A 355 -14.08 -6.26 -1.29
C ARG A 355 -13.35 -7.21 -0.34
N VAL A 356 -13.61 -8.50 -0.44
CA VAL A 356 -13.07 -9.52 0.47
C VAL A 356 -12.41 -10.67 -0.27
N ASN A 357 -11.36 -11.25 0.29
CA ASN A 357 -10.60 -12.36 -0.33
C ASN A 357 -11.48 -13.57 -0.68
N GLY A 358 -12.55 -13.83 0.10
CA GLY A 358 -13.46 -14.94 -0.20
C GLY A 358 -14.24 -14.83 -1.52
N GLN A 359 -14.21 -13.65 -2.18
CA GLN A 359 -14.80 -13.47 -3.51
C GLN A 359 -13.87 -13.94 -4.64
N SER A 360 -12.56 -14.10 -4.38
CA SER A 360 -11.58 -14.41 -5.43
C SER A 360 -11.82 -15.78 -6.06
N GLU A 361 -12.17 -16.80 -5.28
CA GLU A 361 -12.31 -18.17 -5.74
C GLU A 361 -13.29 -18.31 -6.92
N ALA A 362 -14.47 -17.70 -6.82
CA ALA A 362 -15.45 -17.74 -7.89
C ALA A 362 -14.96 -17.05 -9.18
N ILE A 363 -14.22 -15.95 -9.03
CA ILE A 363 -13.63 -15.20 -10.15
C ILE A 363 -12.48 -15.98 -10.77
N GLU A 364 -11.61 -16.58 -9.95
CA GLU A 364 -10.49 -17.43 -10.37
C GLU A 364 -11.00 -18.61 -11.19
N ASN A 365 -12.03 -19.31 -10.69
CA ASN A 365 -12.66 -20.41 -11.39
C ASN A 365 -13.25 -19.98 -12.75
N ALA A 366 -13.94 -18.83 -12.81
CA ALA A 366 -14.52 -18.33 -14.06
C ALA A 366 -13.45 -17.95 -15.10
N LEU A 367 -12.36 -17.30 -14.67
CA LEU A 367 -11.23 -16.97 -15.56
C LEU A 367 -10.51 -18.24 -16.05
N ALA A 368 -10.29 -19.21 -15.17
CA ALA A 368 -9.68 -20.49 -15.53
C ALA A 368 -10.53 -21.25 -16.58
N HIS A 369 -11.87 -21.31 -16.40
CA HIS A 369 -12.78 -21.92 -17.38
C HIS A 369 -12.79 -21.17 -18.73
N ALA A 370 -12.61 -19.85 -18.69
CA ALA A 370 -12.46 -19.04 -19.90
C ALA A 370 -11.05 -19.13 -20.51
N GLY A 371 -10.09 -19.87 -19.92
CA GLY A 371 -8.71 -19.96 -20.38
C GLY A 371 -7.95 -18.63 -20.28
N ILE A 372 -8.26 -17.81 -19.27
CA ILE A 372 -7.64 -16.49 -19.05
C ILE A 372 -6.64 -16.63 -17.91
N ASP A 373 -5.39 -16.25 -18.17
CA ASP A 373 -4.35 -16.21 -17.14
C ASP A 373 -4.57 -15.07 -16.17
N TYR A 374 -4.46 -15.34 -14.87
CA TYR A 374 -4.62 -14.35 -13.81
C TYR A 374 -3.54 -14.46 -12.74
N GLN A 375 -3.38 -13.39 -11.97
CA GLN A 375 -2.57 -13.36 -10.75
C GLN A 375 -3.39 -12.73 -9.62
N VAL A 376 -3.32 -13.32 -8.42
CA VAL A 376 -3.96 -12.76 -7.22
C VAL A 376 -2.95 -11.89 -6.48
N ARG A 377 -3.26 -10.60 -6.32
CA ARG A 377 -2.47 -9.71 -5.47
C ARG A 377 -3.02 -9.73 -4.04
N GLY A 378 -2.09 -9.84 -3.09
CA GLY A 378 -2.41 -10.03 -1.68
C GLY A 378 -2.35 -11.50 -1.25
N GLY A 379 -2.06 -12.43 -2.19
CA GLY A 379 -1.61 -13.79 -1.90
C GLY A 379 -0.14 -13.84 -1.44
N GLU A 380 0.50 -15.00 -1.53
CA GLU A 380 1.90 -15.14 -1.18
C GLU A 380 2.77 -14.24 -2.06
N ARG A 381 3.54 -13.36 -1.43
CA ARG A 381 4.34 -12.35 -2.13
C ARG A 381 5.35 -13.01 -3.05
N PHE A 382 5.55 -12.46 -4.25
CA PHE A 382 6.45 -12.99 -5.26
C PHE A 382 7.81 -13.43 -4.70
N PHE A 383 8.47 -12.54 -3.96
CA PHE A 383 9.79 -12.82 -3.39
C PHE A 383 9.77 -13.84 -2.22
N ASN A 384 8.62 -14.17 -1.66
CA ASN A 384 8.48 -15.18 -0.61
C ASN A 384 8.17 -16.58 -1.17
N ARG A 385 7.86 -16.69 -2.45
CA ARG A 385 7.58 -17.99 -3.09
C ARG A 385 8.79 -18.91 -3.03
N PRO A 386 8.61 -20.19 -2.71
CA PRO A 386 9.72 -21.14 -2.55
C PRO A 386 10.64 -21.21 -3.77
N GLU A 387 10.07 -21.25 -4.98
CA GLU A 387 10.83 -21.31 -6.23
C GLU A 387 11.65 -20.04 -6.48
N VAL A 388 11.12 -18.87 -6.14
CA VAL A 388 11.82 -17.57 -6.27
C VAL A 388 12.96 -17.48 -5.25
N GLN A 389 12.72 -17.88 -4.01
CA GLN A 389 13.74 -17.94 -2.96
C GLN A 389 14.87 -18.89 -3.32
N ASN A 390 14.56 -20.04 -3.92
CA ASN A 390 15.55 -20.98 -4.40
C ASN A 390 16.39 -20.38 -5.52
N ALA A 391 15.75 -19.69 -6.48
CA ALA A 391 16.46 -19.03 -7.58
C ALA A 391 17.36 -17.89 -7.05
N ILE A 392 16.89 -17.04 -6.15
CA ILE A 392 17.69 -15.98 -5.56
C ILE A 392 18.91 -16.54 -4.83
N ARG A 393 18.75 -17.62 -4.06
CA ARG A 393 19.90 -18.29 -3.40
C ARG A 393 20.93 -18.79 -4.39
N ALA A 394 20.48 -19.43 -5.48
CA ALA A 394 21.36 -19.94 -6.53
C ALA A 394 22.08 -18.79 -7.27
N ILE A 395 21.38 -17.70 -7.60
CA ILE A 395 21.95 -16.50 -8.23
C ILE A 395 23.02 -15.87 -7.32
N ARG A 396 22.75 -15.72 -6.02
CA ARG A 396 23.74 -15.22 -5.05
C ARG A 396 24.97 -16.11 -4.94
N ALA A 397 24.79 -17.42 -4.92
CA ALA A 397 25.90 -18.36 -4.89
C ALA A 397 26.78 -18.25 -6.13
N GLN A 398 26.18 -18.03 -7.29
CA GLN A 398 26.90 -17.92 -8.56
C GLN A 398 27.52 -16.53 -8.78
N ALA A 399 26.99 -15.48 -8.15
CA ALA A 399 27.50 -14.11 -8.23
C ALA A 399 28.94 -13.95 -7.71
N VAL A 400 29.44 -14.90 -6.93
CA VAL A 400 30.80 -14.90 -6.35
C VAL A 400 31.86 -15.43 -7.34
N ALA A 401 31.46 -16.16 -8.39
CA ALA A 401 32.36 -16.77 -9.37
C ALA A 401 32.43 -15.91 -10.66
N PRO A 402 33.60 -15.81 -11.32
CA PRO A 402 33.70 -15.19 -12.63
C PRO A 402 32.87 -15.98 -13.65
N ILE A 403 32.00 -15.31 -14.40
CA ILE A 403 31.14 -15.95 -15.41
C ILE A 403 31.44 -15.31 -16.77
N ASP A 404 31.82 -16.16 -17.72
CA ASP A 404 32.06 -15.76 -19.12
C ASP A 404 30.79 -15.97 -19.97
N LYS A 405 29.65 -15.48 -19.45
CA LYS A 405 28.33 -15.53 -20.10
C LYS A 405 27.60 -14.21 -19.87
N SER A 406 26.69 -13.88 -20.78
CA SER A 406 25.79 -12.74 -20.55
C SER A 406 24.92 -12.97 -19.29
N LEU A 407 24.44 -11.87 -18.68
CA LEU A 407 23.56 -11.94 -17.52
C LEU A 407 22.34 -12.82 -17.77
N PHE A 408 21.67 -12.63 -18.91
CA PHE A 408 20.49 -13.41 -19.28
C PHE A 408 20.81 -14.91 -19.42
N GLU A 409 21.92 -15.29 -20.06
CA GLU A 409 22.31 -16.69 -20.20
C GLU A 409 22.62 -17.33 -18.85
N ALA A 410 23.37 -16.64 -18.00
CA ALA A 410 23.72 -17.14 -16.66
C ALA A 410 22.48 -17.38 -15.79
N VAL A 411 21.55 -16.41 -15.76
CA VAL A 411 20.29 -16.54 -14.99
C VAL A 411 19.34 -17.56 -15.62
N SER A 412 19.30 -17.68 -16.97
CA SER A 412 18.53 -18.71 -17.66
C SER A 412 18.98 -20.11 -17.27
N ASP A 413 20.30 -20.34 -17.19
CA ASP A 413 20.84 -21.65 -16.81
C ASP A 413 20.46 -22.01 -15.36
N ILE A 414 20.49 -21.03 -14.45
CA ILE A 414 20.00 -21.24 -13.08
C ILE A 414 18.50 -21.59 -13.08
N CYS A 415 17.68 -20.83 -13.80
CA CYS A 415 16.24 -21.09 -13.88
C CYS A 415 15.94 -22.46 -14.50
N ARG A 416 16.70 -22.89 -15.51
CA ARG A 416 16.61 -24.24 -16.12
C ARG A 416 16.91 -25.34 -15.10
N SER A 417 17.95 -25.17 -14.28
CA SER A 417 18.27 -26.13 -13.22
C SER A 417 17.14 -26.28 -12.18
N LEU A 418 16.29 -25.26 -12.06
CA LEU A 418 15.12 -25.24 -11.18
C LEU A 418 13.82 -25.66 -11.89
N GLY A 419 13.89 -26.06 -13.16
CA GLY A 419 12.76 -26.59 -13.93
C GLY A 419 12.07 -25.60 -14.86
N TRP A 420 12.65 -24.42 -15.10
CA TRP A 420 12.17 -23.50 -16.13
C TRP A 420 12.56 -24.03 -17.53
N GLN A 421 11.68 -23.81 -18.49
CA GLN A 421 11.88 -24.15 -19.90
C GLN A 421 11.55 -22.94 -20.78
N ALA A 422 12.19 -22.85 -21.96
CA ALA A 422 11.96 -21.73 -22.89
C ALA A 422 10.51 -21.70 -23.42
N GLN A 423 9.86 -22.85 -23.52
CA GLN A 423 8.45 -22.95 -23.89
C GLN A 423 7.59 -23.03 -22.63
N GLN A 424 6.47 -22.28 -22.64
CA GLN A 424 5.50 -22.29 -21.56
C GLN A 424 4.85 -23.68 -21.42
N PRO A 425 4.75 -24.25 -20.21
CA PRO A 425 4.05 -25.53 -19.99
C PRO A 425 2.58 -25.42 -20.42
N GLN A 426 2.08 -26.47 -21.06
CA GLN A 426 0.66 -26.59 -21.41
C GLN A 426 -0.22 -26.95 -20.21
N GLU A 427 0.39 -27.44 -19.15
CA GLU A 427 -0.26 -27.84 -17.91
C GLU A 427 -0.67 -26.59 -17.10
N HIS A 428 -1.88 -26.64 -16.51
CA HIS A 428 -2.37 -25.62 -15.56
C HIS A 428 -2.03 -26.03 -14.12
N GLY A 429 -1.98 -25.08 -13.20
CA GLY A 429 -1.70 -25.32 -11.77
C GLY A 429 -0.25 -25.03 -11.36
N SER A 430 0.23 -25.73 -10.33
CA SER A 430 1.50 -25.42 -9.65
C SER A 430 2.75 -25.44 -10.55
N ALA A 431 2.79 -26.29 -11.57
CA ALA A 431 3.89 -26.33 -12.54
C ALA A 431 3.96 -25.06 -13.37
N ARG A 432 2.79 -24.54 -13.80
CA ARG A 432 2.69 -23.29 -14.55
C ARG A 432 3.01 -22.08 -13.66
N GLU A 433 2.49 -22.04 -12.43
CA GLU A 433 2.80 -20.96 -11.48
C GLU A 433 4.30 -20.86 -11.18
N LYS A 434 4.96 -22.02 -11.00
CA LYS A 434 6.41 -22.08 -10.83
C LYS A 434 7.14 -21.57 -12.05
N TRP A 435 6.73 -21.99 -13.25
CA TRP A 435 7.30 -21.52 -14.51
C TRP A 435 7.16 -20.01 -14.66
N GLU A 436 5.97 -19.47 -14.40
CA GLU A 436 5.68 -18.04 -14.46
C GLU A 436 6.52 -17.22 -13.46
N SER A 437 6.71 -17.75 -12.24
CA SER A 437 7.55 -17.10 -11.22
C SER A 437 9.01 -17.01 -11.68
N LEU A 438 9.57 -18.10 -12.24
CA LEU A 438 10.94 -18.12 -12.75
C LEU A 438 11.10 -17.27 -14.01
N ASN A 439 10.09 -17.30 -14.91
CA ASN A 439 10.08 -16.47 -16.11
C ASN A 439 10.00 -14.96 -15.79
N SER A 440 9.23 -14.59 -14.77
CA SER A 440 9.17 -13.22 -14.28
C SER A 440 10.50 -12.77 -13.65
N LEU A 441 11.23 -13.69 -13.02
CA LEU A 441 12.57 -13.39 -12.50
C LEU A 441 13.56 -13.14 -13.65
N LEU A 442 13.47 -13.92 -14.73
CA LEU A 442 14.27 -13.74 -15.94
C LEU A 442 13.98 -12.37 -16.61
N ALA A 443 12.73 -11.96 -16.69
CA ALA A 443 12.36 -10.69 -17.29
C ALA A 443 13.01 -9.48 -16.59
N ILE A 444 13.30 -9.58 -15.28
CA ILE A 444 14.02 -8.51 -14.57
C ILE A 444 15.44 -8.32 -15.12
N THR A 445 16.09 -9.35 -15.70
CA THR A 445 17.43 -9.19 -16.28
C THR A 445 17.44 -8.24 -17.50
N GLU A 446 16.31 -8.15 -18.20
CA GLU A 446 16.16 -7.27 -19.38
C GLU A 446 15.94 -5.80 -18.98
N GLU A 447 15.55 -5.53 -17.72
CA GLU A 447 15.37 -4.19 -17.20
C GLU A 447 16.68 -3.55 -16.72
N LEU A 448 17.76 -4.34 -16.60
CA LEU A 448 19.05 -3.82 -16.18
C LEU A 448 19.86 -3.24 -17.35
N PRO A 449 20.76 -2.28 -17.08
CA PRO A 449 21.66 -1.72 -18.10
C PRO A 449 22.48 -2.81 -18.80
N ALA A 450 22.75 -2.61 -20.10
CA ALA A 450 23.62 -3.51 -20.86
C ALA A 450 25.01 -3.63 -20.19
N GLY A 451 25.52 -4.87 -20.05
CA GLY A 451 26.79 -5.16 -19.39
C GLY A 451 26.67 -5.36 -17.86
N SER A 452 25.46 -5.34 -17.28
CA SER A 452 25.27 -5.70 -15.87
C SER A 452 25.69 -7.15 -15.60
N THR A 453 26.31 -7.35 -14.44
CA THR A 453 26.82 -8.66 -13.99
C THR A 453 25.77 -9.41 -13.15
N VAL A 454 26.02 -10.71 -12.89
CA VAL A 454 25.18 -11.49 -11.97
C VAL A 454 25.22 -10.92 -10.54
N MET A 455 26.32 -10.26 -10.16
CA MET A 455 26.43 -9.57 -8.87
C MET A 455 25.52 -8.34 -8.81
N ASP A 456 25.46 -7.55 -9.90
CA ASP A 456 24.57 -6.40 -9.98
C ASP A 456 23.10 -6.83 -9.94
N PHE A 457 22.78 -7.94 -10.62
CA PHE A 457 21.46 -8.55 -10.57
C PHE A 457 21.10 -9.06 -9.17
N ALA A 458 22.02 -9.70 -8.48
CA ALA A 458 21.80 -10.15 -7.10
C ALA A 458 21.49 -8.98 -6.14
N LYS A 459 22.19 -7.83 -6.31
CA LYS A 459 21.93 -6.60 -5.55
C LYS A 459 20.56 -6.00 -5.89
N GLU A 460 20.22 -5.95 -7.17
CA GLU A 460 18.89 -5.47 -7.63
C GLU A 460 17.75 -6.31 -7.04
N LEU A 461 17.90 -7.66 -7.06
CA LEU A 461 16.92 -8.55 -6.43
C LEU A 461 16.78 -8.32 -4.93
N GLU A 462 17.90 -8.02 -4.26
CA GLU A 462 17.89 -7.66 -2.83
C GLU A 462 17.13 -6.35 -2.58
N GLU A 463 17.36 -5.34 -3.41
CA GLU A 463 16.66 -4.05 -3.31
C GLU A 463 15.16 -4.22 -3.61
N ARG A 464 14.79 -4.99 -4.65
CA ARG A 464 13.41 -5.32 -4.99
C ARG A 464 12.73 -6.17 -3.90
N GLN A 465 13.44 -7.11 -3.31
CA GLN A 465 12.93 -7.90 -2.19
C GLN A 465 12.65 -7.01 -0.97
N ARG A 466 13.53 -6.07 -0.66
CA ARG A 466 13.33 -5.10 0.42
C ARG A 466 12.18 -4.13 0.13
N SER A 467 12.10 -3.64 -1.12
CA SER A 467 11.06 -2.71 -1.57
C SER A 467 9.76 -3.41 -1.98
N GLN A 468 9.74 -4.76 -2.01
CA GLN A 468 8.61 -5.58 -2.45
C GLN A 468 8.14 -5.23 -3.88
N HIS A 469 9.07 -4.83 -4.75
CA HIS A 469 8.79 -4.50 -6.13
C HIS A 469 8.69 -5.78 -6.97
N GLU A 470 7.46 -6.30 -7.11
CA GLU A 470 7.18 -7.51 -7.88
C GLU A 470 7.19 -7.26 -9.40
N PRO A 471 7.71 -8.19 -10.22
CA PRO A 471 7.67 -8.07 -11.68
C PRO A 471 6.23 -8.12 -12.20
N ILE A 472 5.99 -7.39 -13.29
CA ILE A 472 4.68 -7.40 -13.97
C ILE A 472 4.53 -8.71 -14.73
N LYS A 473 3.53 -9.51 -14.35
CA LYS A 473 3.13 -10.69 -15.11
C LYS A 473 2.19 -10.31 -16.25
N ALA A 474 2.27 -11.03 -17.38
CA ALA A 474 1.32 -10.91 -18.49
C ALA A 474 0.00 -11.62 -18.16
N ALA A 475 -0.65 -11.25 -17.07
CA ALA A 475 -1.85 -11.88 -16.53
C ALA A 475 -2.83 -10.82 -16.02
N VAL A 476 -4.13 -11.16 -16.01
CA VAL A 476 -5.18 -10.31 -15.39
C VAL A 476 -4.94 -10.23 -13.89
N THR A 477 -5.01 -9.04 -13.33
CA THR A 477 -4.80 -8.85 -11.89
C THR A 477 -6.13 -9.02 -11.13
N LEU A 478 -6.15 -9.94 -10.17
CA LEU A 478 -7.20 -10.06 -9.17
C LEU A 478 -6.70 -9.42 -7.86
N SER A 479 -7.48 -8.55 -7.26
CA SER A 479 -7.05 -7.86 -6.03
C SER A 479 -8.24 -7.41 -5.19
N THR A 480 -8.06 -7.38 -3.86
CA THR A 480 -8.98 -6.60 -3.04
C THR A 480 -8.81 -5.10 -3.35
N ILE A 481 -9.88 -4.31 -3.17
CA ILE A 481 -9.80 -2.86 -3.37
C ILE A 481 -8.75 -2.23 -2.45
N HIS A 482 -8.58 -2.73 -1.22
CA HIS A 482 -7.54 -2.26 -0.29
C HIS A 482 -6.12 -2.48 -0.85
N ALA A 483 -5.84 -3.67 -1.37
CA ALA A 483 -4.53 -3.99 -1.92
C ALA A 483 -4.26 -3.30 -3.28
N ALA A 484 -5.31 -2.80 -3.93
CA ALA A 484 -5.22 -2.03 -5.17
C ALA A 484 -4.87 -0.54 -4.95
N LYS A 485 -4.87 -0.06 -3.68
CA LYS A 485 -4.45 1.33 -3.38
C LYS A 485 -3.02 1.58 -3.87
N GLY A 486 -2.80 2.71 -4.55
CA GLY A 486 -1.52 3.05 -5.17
C GLY A 486 -1.24 2.37 -6.52
N LEU A 487 -2.16 1.51 -7.00
CA LEU A 487 -2.07 0.87 -8.31
C LEU A 487 -3.05 1.51 -9.29
N GLU A 488 -2.91 1.16 -10.60
CA GLU A 488 -3.79 1.69 -11.65
C GLU A 488 -3.71 0.82 -12.89
N TRP A 489 -4.85 0.68 -13.59
CA TRP A 489 -4.96 -0.13 -14.81
C TRP A 489 -5.82 0.57 -15.86
N PRO A 490 -5.55 0.35 -17.16
CA PRO A 490 -6.42 0.82 -18.23
C PRO A 490 -7.88 0.37 -18.09
N TYR A 491 -8.10 -0.90 -17.70
CA TYR A 491 -9.42 -1.53 -17.62
C TYR A 491 -9.65 -2.12 -16.24
N VAL A 492 -10.67 -1.66 -15.54
CA VAL A 492 -11.00 -2.11 -14.19
C VAL A 492 -12.42 -2.61 -14.12
N PHE A 493 -12.58 -3.80 -13.54
CA PHE A 493 -13.85 -4.38 -13.14
C PHE A 493 -13.93 -4.34 -11.61
N VAL A 494 -14.99 -3.73 -11.06
CA VAL A 494 -15.28 -3.76 -9.63
C VAL A 494 -16.51 -4.65 -9.43
N VAL A 495 -16.32 -5.79 -8.79
CA VAL A 495 -17.34 -6.86 -8.74
C VAL A 495 -17.92 -7.04 -7.34
N GLY A 496 -19.12 -7.61 -7.28
CA GLY A 496 -19.79 -7.92 -6.02
C GLY A 496 -20.29 -6.69 -5.26
N LEU A 497 -20.75 -5.66 -5.98
CA LEU A 497 -21.31 -4.45 -5.36
C LEU A 497 -22.72 -4.73 -4.83
N THR A 498 -22.80 -5.47 -3.73
CA THR A 498 -24.05 -5.79 -3.03
C THR A 498 -23.98 -5.38 -1.58
N GLU A 499 -25.14 -5.08 -0.99
CA GLU A 499 -25.25 -4.95 0.46
C GLU A 499 -24.67 -6.19 1.15
N GLY A 500 -23.85 -5.94 2.18
CA GLY A 500 -23.15 -6.99 2.92
C GLY A 500 -21.75 -7.33 2.38
N TYR A 501 -21.42 -6.93 1.15
CA TYR A 501 -20.04 -6.93 0.66
C TYR A 501 -19.48 -5.51 0.54
N LEU A 502 -20.17 -4.59 -0.12
CA LEU A 502 -19.76 -3.19 -0.22
C LEU A 502 -20.99 -2.26 -0.19
N PRO A 503 -21.35 -1.69 0.95
CA PRO A 503 -20.64 -1.76 2.26
C PRO A 503 -20.69 -3.16 2.87
N ILE A 504 -19.65 -3.47 3.66
CA ILE A 504 -19.57 -4.75 4.36
C ILE A 504 -20.55 -4.81 5.54
N ASN A 505 -21.05 -6.01 5.90
CA ASN A 505 -22.12 -6.18 6.88
C ASN A 505 -21.86 -5.56 8.27
N TYR A 506 -20.63 -5.48 8.69
CA TYR A 506 -20.26 -4.93 10.00
C TYR A 506 -20.02 -3.41 9.98
N ALA A 507 -20.05 -2.76 8.81
CA ALA A 507 -20.05 -1.30 8.71
C ALA A 507 -21.46 -0.78 8.99
N VAL A 508 -21.72 -0.43 10.24
CA VAL A 508 -23.07 -0.03 10.72
C VAL A 508 -23.15 1.45 11.10
N THR A 509 -22.04 2.03 11.55
CA THR A 509 -21.98 3.45 11.91
C THR A 509 -21.82 4.35 10.66
N PRO A 510 -22.27 5.61 10.73
CA PRO A 510 -22.05 6.55 9.63
C PRO A 510 -20.57 6.72 9.25
N ALA A 511 -19.65 6.59 10.20
CA ALA A 511 -18.22 6.68 9.96
C ALA A 511 -17.70 5.48 9.16
N GLU A 512 -18.09 4.27 9.54
CA GLU A 512 -17.74 3.02 8.84
C GLU A 512 -18.34 2.98 7.43
N ILE A 513 -19.61 3.40 7.26
CA ILE A 513 -20.22 3.49 5.93
C ILE A 513 -19.47 4.50 5.04
N ARG A 514 -19.05 5.64 5.59
CA ARG A 514 -18.22 6.60 4.84
C ARG A 514 -16.86 6.01 4.48
N GLU A 515 -16.28 5.16 5.30
CA GLU A 515 -15.03 4.47 4.95
C GLU A 515 -15.23 3.48 3.80
N GLU A 516 -16.30 2.70 3.80
CA GLU A 516 -16.67 1.81 2.69
C GLU A 516 -16.95 2.61 1.39
N GLN A 517 -17.55 3.81 1.51
CA GLN A 517 -17.72 4.73 0.38
C GLN A 517 -16.38 5.22 -0.17
N ARG A 518 -15.43 5.60 0.70
CA ARG A 518 -14.05 5.93 0.29
C ARG A 518 -13.34 4.74 -0.32
N LEU A 519 -13.58 3.54 0.20
CA LEU A 519 -13.03 2.32 -0.38
C LEU A 519 -13.54 2.10 -1.81
N LEU A 520 -14.85 2.28 -2.06
CA LEU A 520 -15.37 2.25 -3.42
C LEU A 520 -14.72 3.34 -4.29
N TYR A 521 -14.61 4.57 -3.80
CA TYR A 521 -13.93 5.66 -4.51
C TYR A 521 -12.48 5.26 -4.91
N VAL A 522 -11.73 4.62 -4.01
CA VAL A 522 -10.40 4.08 -4.33
C VAL A 522 -10.52 3.09 -5.49
N GLY A 523 -11.46 2.15 -5.45
CA GLY A 523 -11.66 1.17 -6.53
C GLY A 523 -11.95 1.82 -7.88
N LEU A 524 -12.87 2.78 -7.93
CA LEU A 524 -13.24 3.48 -9.16
C LEU A 524 -12.05 4.25 -9.77
N THR A 525 -11.28 4.93 -8.93
CA THR A 525 -10.13 5.76 -9.35
C THR A 525 -8.89 4.95 -9.73
N ARG A 526 -8.96 3.61 -9.73
CA ARG A 526 -7.89 2.76 -10.29
C ARG A 526 -7.97 2.65 -11.80
N ALA A 527 -9.14 2.93 -12.38
CA ALA A 527 -9.37 2.84 -13.82
C ALA A 527 -8.82 4.07 -14.56
N LYS A 528 -8.13 3.80 -15.69
CA LYS A 528 -7.64 4.86 -16.60
C LYS A 528 -8.60 5.09 -17.78
N LYS A 529 -9.00 4.01 -18.46
CA LYS A 529 -9.74 4.08 -19.73
C LYS A 529 -11.18 3.63 -19.60
N GLU A 530 -11.40 2.48 -18.97
CA GLU A 530 -12.74 1.92 -18.83
C GLU A 530 -12.97 1.33 -17.44
N LEU A 531 -14.19 1.52 -16.96
CA LEU A 531 -14.65 1.05 -15.66
C LEU A 531 -15.96 0.28 -15.83
N THR A 532 -16.01 -0.93 -15.27
CA THR A 532 -17.22 -1.75 -15.22
C THR A 532 -17.49 -2.13 -13.76
N LEU A 533 -18.71 -1.91 -13.31
CA LEU A 533 -19.20 -2.33 -12.01
C LEU A 533 -20.18 -3.48 -12.19
N SER A 534 -20.15 -4.46 -11.28
CA SER A 534 -21.11 -5.56 -11.35
C SER A 534 -21.62 -5.98 -9.98
N TRP A 535 -22.80 -6.61 -9.99
CA TRP A 535 -23.42 -7.19 -8.81
C TRP A 535 -24.36 -8.34 -9.19
N ALA A 536 -24.60 -9.26 -8.25
CA ALA A 536 -25.48 -10.40 -8.42
C ALA A 536 -26.67 -10.35 -7.45
N ARG A 537 -27.86 -10.75 -7.94
CA ARG A 537 -29.11 -10.74 -7.15
C ARG A 537 -29.20 -11.87 -6.15
N ARG A 538 -28.47 -12.98 -6.34
CA ARG A 538 -28.51 -14.15 -5.47
C ARG A 538 -27.13 -14.66 -5.15
N ASP A 539 -26.95 -15.08 -3.90
CA ASP A 539 -25.80 -15.84 -3.48
C ASP A 539 -25.89 -17.28 -4.03
N ALA A 540 -24.81 -17.76 -4.64
CA ALA A 540 -24.76 -19.09 -5.24
C ALA A 540 -24.88 -20.23 -4.20
N VAL A 541 -24.37 -20.02 -2.97
CA VAL A 541 -24.29 -21.04 -1.93
C VAL A 541 -25.54 -21.04 -1.04
N SER A 542 -25.98 -19.85 -0.60
CA SER A 542 -27.12 -19.73 0.31
C SER A 542 -28.48 -19.58 -0.38
N GLY A 543 -28.49 -19.31 -1.68
CA GLY A 543 -29.70 -19.02 -2.45
C GLY A 543 -30.45 -17.76 -2.01
N ARG A 544 -29.89 -16.97 -1.09
CA ARG A 544 -30.50 -15.75 -0.55
C ARG A 544 -30.47 -14.63 -1.59
N ASP A 545 -31.56 -13.90 -1.66
CA ASP A 545 -31.60 -12.67 -2.45
C ASP A 545 -30.68 -11.62 -1.81
N ARG A 546 -29.98 -10.89 -2.66
CA ARG A 546 -29.10 -9.77 -2.29
C ARG A 546 -29.61 -8.49 -2.93
N GLU A 547 -29.47 -7.41 -2.22
CA GLU A 547 -29.74 -6.08 -2.75
C GLU A 547 -28.48 -5.48 -3.36
N ALA A 548 -28.67 -4.65 -4.39
CA ALA A 548 -27.58 -3.87 -4.95
C ALA A 548 -27.03 -2.93 -3.87
N SER A 549 -25.72 -2.68 -3.90
CA SER A 549 -25.09 -1.73 -3.00
C SER A 549 -25.82 -0.39 -2.98
N ARG A 550 -26.10 0.16 -1.80
CA ARG A 550 -26.67 1.50 -1.62
C ARG A 550 -25.86 2.59 -2.32
N PHE A 551 -24.58 2.35 -2.57
CA PHE A 551 -23.71 3.30 -3.24
C PHE A 551 -24.07 3.52 -4.71
N PHE A 552 -24.83 2.61 -5.35
CA PHE A 552 -25.36 2.86 -6.69
C PHE A 552 -26.29 4.09 -6.73
N GLY A 553 -27.02 4.36 -5.65
CA GLY A 553 -27.85 5.56 -5.54
C GLY A 553 -27.03 6.85 -5.60
N LEU A 554 -25.82 6.85 -5.04
CA LEU A 554 -24.90 7.99 -5.07
C LEU A 554 -24.25 8.18 -6.45
N LEU A 555 -24.11 7.10 -7.22
CA LEU A 555 -23.47 7.10 -8.54
C LEU A 555 -24.39 7.55 -9.67
N GLN A 556 -25.71 7.67 -9.41
CA GLN A 556 -26.66 8.19 -10.40
C GLN A 556 -26.53 9.72 -10.52
N PRO A 557 -26.81 10.31 -11.72
CA PRO A 557 -26.91 11.76 -11.84
C PRO A 557 -28.00 12.26 -10.88
N ARG A 558 -27.69 13.22 -10.03
CA ARG A 558 -28.75 13.96 -9.34
C ARG A 558 -29.46 14.79 -10.40
N GLY A 559 -30.76 14.53 -10.63
CA GLY A 559 -31.60 15.22 -11.61
C GLY A 559 -31.70 16.72 -11.36
#